data_fca20cc8a27663ddd80c93ddde38308b
#
_entry.id   fca20cc8a27663ddd80c93ddde38308b
#
_cell.length_a   1.000
_cell.length_b   1.000
_cell.length_c   1.000
_cell.angle_alpha   90.00
_cell.angle_beta   90.00
_cell.angle_gamma   90.00
#
_symmetry.space_group_name_H-M   'P 1'
#
loop_
_entity.id
_entity.type
_entity.pdbx_description
1 polymer ?
#
loop_
_entity_poly.entity_id
_entity_poly.type
_entity_poly.pdbx_seq_one_letter_code
_entity_poly.pdbx_strand_id
1 'polypeptide(L)'
;VRKVLVCGAAFAATCVSAVALPGGAHANSPAPTPSATVPAVPPADGPGTTGPSGGPETPGTESPSASSTTLPENGQGAPDGEPDGTVTAQAVMVTPELPKFRTYAYGKAAAQKIDAYWRDSGPRATPRPVVLILHGGYWLQGDKGGGWKYFARRLTEEGFVVMSANYRLAPKAHWPAQRDDSMSALAFIKKHARVWNADASRVAVIGSSAGGQLATQLGTLGTGTRQVRGVVALSPPNNPFLAYTDGAKPGATPSQRKLRQAVVDLMNCVPGARTETGTEAGTGTGTGTETGDEGCWPRLDDASTVTHVSPGDAPMLFMHATGDFVPVTQSTGLAGALRAAGVEATVKTVEGHMHAAQLLEDEHTYPTIVSWLKKNLKPGSTE
;
A
#
# COMPACT_ATOMS: atom_id res chain seq x y z
N VAL A 1 -33.32 9.34 -46.46
CA VAL A 1 -32.97 8.05 -47.06
C VAL A 1 -31.58 8.15 -47.68
N ARG A 2 -30.55 7.73 -47.00
CA ARG A 2 -29.24 7.39 -47.58
C ARG A 2 -28.64 6.24 -46.78
N LYS A 3 -28.57 5.07 -47.42
CA LYS A 3 -27.88 3.87 -46.96
C LYS A 3 -26.38 4.08 -47.18
N VAL A 4 -25.56 3.85 -46.15
CA VAL A 4 -24.11 3.73 -46.28
C VAL A 4 -23.77 2.26 -46.15
N LEU A 5 -23.15 1.72 -47.19
CA LEU A 5 -22.64 0.36 -47.29
C LEU A 5 -21.26 0.32 -46.64
N VAL A 6 -21.04 -0.58 -45.68
CA VAL A 6 -19.71 -0.84 -45.10
C VAL A 6 -19.21 -2.16 -45.70
N CYS A 7 -18.12 -2.07 -46.47
CA CYS A 7 -17.40 -3.22 -47.01
C CYS A 7 -16.54 -3.85 -45.88
N GLY A 8 -16.79 -5.15 -45.63
CA GLY A 8 -15.92 -5.98 -44.82
C GLY A 8 -14.74 -6.51 -45.64
N ALA A 9 -13.55 -6.41 -45.14
CA ALA A 9 -12.35 -7.04 -45.66
C ALA A 9 -12.09 -8.35 -44.92
N ALA A 10 -12.19 -9.47 -45.62
CA ALA A 10 -11.80 -10.79 -45.15
C ALA A 10 -10.29 -11.00 -45.32
N PHE A 11 -9.58 -11.37 -44.29
CA PHE A 11 -8.21 -11.88 -44.37
C PHE A 11 -8.23 -13.41 -44.42
N ALA A 12 -7.72 -13.95 -45.54
CA ALA A 12 -7.52 -15.38 -45.73
C ALA A 12 -6.27 -15.84 -45.00
N ALA A 13 -6.41 -16.85 -44.14
CA ALA A 13 -5.29 -17.56 -43.50
C ALA A 13 -4.86 -18.73 -44.43
N THR A 14 -3.63 -18.71 -44.87
CA THR A 14 -2.98 -19.82 -45.60
C THR A 14 -2.39 -20.83 -44.61
N CYS A 15 -2.93 -22.05 -44.64
CA CYS A 15 -2.36 -23.22 -43.96
C CYS A 15 -1.13 -23.72 -44.73
N VAL A 16 -0.01 -23.86 -44.01
CA VAL A 16 1.16 -24.62 -44.48
C VAL A 16 1.22 -25.92 -43.67
N SER A 17 1.01 -27.03 -44.37
CA SER A 17 1.16 -28.39 -43.82
C SER A 17 2.65 -28.80 -43.85
N ALA A 18 3.22 -29.18 -42.71
CA ALA A 18 4.52 -29.82 -42.68
C ALA A 18 4.36 -31.31 -42.35
N VAL A 19 4.98 -32.11 -43.21
CA VAL A 19 4.97 -33.57 -43.21
C VAL A 19 5.95 -34.11 -42.15
N ALA A 20 5.49 -35.12 -41.37
CA ALA A 20 6.33 -35.88 -40.44
C ALA A 20 7.09 -37.03 -41.17
N LEU A 21 8.31 -37.27 -40.75
CA LEU A 21 9.04 -38.52 -40.97
C LEU A 21 9.58 -39.08 -39.65
N PRO A 22 9.60 -40.40 -39.44
CA PRO A 22 10.00 -41.04 -38.21
C PRO A 22 11.44 -41.55 -38.23
N GLY A 23 12.10 -41.63 -37.08
CA GLY A 23 13.39 -42.25 -36.94
C GLY A 23 13.80 -42.36 -35.46
N GLY A 24 13.79 -43.60 -34.97
CA GLY A 24 14.12 -43.96 -33.62
C GLY A 24 15.61 -44.09 -33.33
N ALA A 25 15.96 -44.14 -32.06
CA ALA A 25 16.96 -44.99 -31.48
C ALA A 25 16.97 -44.91 -29.94
N HIS A 26 16.99 -46.07 -29.32
CA HIS A 26 17.11 -46.31 -27.87
C HIS A 26 18.52 -45.94 -27.38
N ALA A 27 18.61 -45.33 -26.19
CA ALA A 27 19.80 -45.39 -25.35
C ALA A 27 19.43 -45.48 -23.88
N ASN A 28 20.00 -46.48 -23.22
CA ASN A 28 19.80 -46.88 -21.83
C ASN A 28 20.25 -45.83 -20.82
N SER A 29 19.46 -45.62 -19.78
CA SER A 29 19.87 -44.91 -18.55
C SER A 29 20.39 -45.89 -17.51
N PRO A 30 21.46 -45.55 -16.76
CA PRO A 30 21.83 -46.27 -15.55
C PRO A 30 21.08 -45.78 -14.33
N ALA A 31 20.81 -46.73 -13.41
CA ALA A 31 20.07 -46.57 -12.16
C ALA A 31 20.85 -45.73 -11.12
N PRO A 32 20.14 -45.08 -10.16
CA PRO A 32 20.77 -44.31 -9.10
C PRO A 32 21.23 -45.20 -7.94
N THR A 33 22.42 -44.86 -7.41
CA THR A 33 22.99 -45.44 -6.18
C THR A 33 22.41 -44.79 -4.93
N PRO A 34 22.32 -45.50 -3.79
CA PRO A 34 21.62 -45.02 -2.61
C PRO A 34 22.42 -44.13 -1.67
N SER A 35 21.70 -43.25 -1.05
CA SER A 35 21.91 -42.35 0.08
C SER A 35 22.97 -42.68 1.10
N ALA A 36 23.71 -41.64 1.50
CA ALA A 36 24.45 -41.57 2.76
C ALA A 36 23.57 -40.94 3.84
N THR A 37 23.47 -41.65 4.94
CA THR A 37 22.77 -41.29 6.18
C THR A 37 23.50 -40.17 6.93
N VAL A 38 22.81 -39.10 7.30
CA VAL A 38 23.32 -38.04 8.19
C VAL A 38 22.93 -38.38 9.64
N PRO A 39 23.83 -38.29 10.63
CA PRO A 39 23.53 -38.59 12.02
C PRO A 39 22.75 -37.46 12.71
N ALA A 40 21.85 -37.88 13.61
CA ALA A 40 21.00 -37.01 14.43
C ALA A 40 21.81 -36.29 15.51
N VAL A 41 21.47 -35.03 15.77
CA VAL A 41 21.95 -34.21 16.88
C VAL A 41 21.01 -34.43 18.08
N PRO A 42 21.54 -34.65 19.32
CA PRO A 42 20.72 -34.80 20.52
C PRO A 42 20.18 -33.47 21.04
N PRO A 43 19.06 -33.47 21.80
CA PRO A 43 18.45 -32.26 22.35
C PRO A 43 19.23 -31.72 23.56
N ALA A 44 19.31 -30.40 23.67
CA ALA A 44 19.88 -29.69 24.81
C ALA A 44 18.87 -29.58 25.95
N ASP A 45 19.38 -29.83 27.14
CA ASP A 45 18.65 -29.82 28.42
C ASP A 45 18.16 -28.41 28.79
N GLY A 46 17.00 -28.37 29.45
CA GLY A 46 16.33 -27.17 29.90
C GLY A 46 16.85 -26.61 31.24
N PRO A 47 16.37 -25.46 31.72
CA PRO A 47 17.00 -24.61 32.69
C PRO A 47 16.58 -24.88 34.15
N GLY A 48 17.55 -24.75 35.02
CA GLY A 48 17.35 -24.70 36.47
C GLY A 48 16.88 -23.34 36.96
N THR A 49 15.88 -23.39 37.81
CA THR A 49 15.36 -22.28 38.63
C THR A 49 16.22 -21.99 39.81
N THR A 50 16.61 -20.73 40.08
CA THR A 50 16.79 -20.16 41.43
C THR A 50 16.64 -18.63 41.37
N GLY A 51 15.63 -18.06 42.08
CA GLY A 51 15.65 -16.67 42.52
C GLY A 51 16.50 -16.49 43.79
N PRO A 52 16.79 -15.28 44.19
CA PRO A 52 15.85 -14.51 45.01
C PRO A 52 15.88 -12.97 44.84
N SER A 53 14.78 -12.39 45.19
CA SER A 53 14.46 -11.09 45.81
C SER A 53 15.56 -10.02 45.97
N GLY A 54 15.25 -8.83 45.46
CA GLY A 54 15.86 -7.55 45.84
C GLY A 54 14.94 -6.43 45.30
N GLY A 55 14.29 -5.72 46.23
CA GLY A 55 13.33 -4.65 45.93
C GLY A 55 14.01 -3.34 45.48
N PRO A 56 13.23 -2.41 45.00
CA PRO A 56 13.73 -1.25 44.28
C PRO A 56 13.98 -0.04 45.21
N GLU A 57 15.10 0.60 45.00
CA GLU A 57 15.32 1.96 45.45
C GLU A 57 15.03 2.95 44.32
N THR A 58 14.16 3.87 44.59
CA THR A 58 13.88 5.06 43.80
C THR A 58 14.95 6.13 44.03
N PRO A 59 15.53 6.76 43.02
CA PRO A 59 16.20 8.03 43.17
C PRO A 59 15.27 9.19 42.74
N GLY A 60 15.32 10.20 43.62
CA GLY A 60 14.47 11.37 43.63
C GLY A 60 14.57 12.29 42.45
N THR A 61 13.48 12.99 42.33
CA THR A 61 13.25 14.18 41.56
C THR A 61 14.20 15.31 41.98
N GLU A 62 15.11 15.72 41.11
CA GLU A 62 15.75 17.04 41.21
C GLU A 62 15.34 17.90 39.99
N SER A 63 14.57 18.93 40.30
CA SER A 63 14.32 20.05 39.41
C SER A 63 15.55 20.98 39.39
N PRO A 64 16.02 21.45 38.24
CA PRO A 64 17.02 22.48 38.22
C PRO A 64 16.39 23.83 38.55
N SER A 65 16.86 24.42 39.64
CA SER A 65 16.60 25.77 40.12
C SER A 65 17.12 26.79 39.12
N ALA A 66 16.29 27.76 38.79
CA ALA A 66 16.67 28.90 37.99
C ALA A 66 17.62 29.81 38.80
N SER A 67 18.85 29.93 38.34
CA SER A 67 19.79 30.94 38.86
C SER A 67 19.50 32.28 38.19
N SER A 68 18.98 33.19 38.98
CA SER A 68 18.92 34.62 38.68
C SER A 68 20.31 35.25 38.80
N THR A 69 20.90 35.63 37.68
CA THR A 69 22.12 36.44 37.66
C THR A 69 21.71 37.92 37.63
N THR A 70 21.91 38.60 38.74
CA THR A 70 21.83 40.08 38.89
C THR A 70 23.05 40.68 38.27
N LEU A 71 22.86 41.63 37.30
CA LEU A 71 23.88 42.53 36.78
C LEU A 71 23.95 43.81 37.63
N PRO A 72 25.12 44.40 37.83
CA PRO A 72 25.30 45.58 38.68
C PRO A 72 24.83 46.87 37.97
N GLU A 73 24.13 47.71 38.74
CA GLU A 73 23.87 49.11 38.41
C GLU A 73 25.16 49.90 38.34
N ASN A 74 25.33 50.65 37.28
CA ASN A 74 26.09 51.88 37.36
C ASN A 74 25.41 52.95 36.47
N GLY A 75 25.00 54.02 37.13
CA GLY A 75 24.33 55.15 36.53
C GLY A 75 25.26 56.09 35.79
N GLN A 76 24.67 56.79 34.86
CA GLN A 76 24.76 58.28 34.72
C GLN A 76 24.27 58.72 33.35
N GLY A 77 23.37 59.70 33.32
CA GLY A 77 23.26 60.68 32.27
C GLY A 77 22.17 60.47 31.23
N ALA A 78 21.01 61.09 31.43
CA ALA A 78 20.06 61.38 30.35
C ALA A 78 20.66 62.41 29.35
N PRO A 79 20.21 62.42 28.07
CA PRO A 79 19.23 63.39 27.69
C PRO A 79 18.05 62.85 26.85
N ASP A 80 17.01 63.66 26.86
CA ASP A 80 15.71 63.48 26.24
C ASP A 80 15.75 63.00 24.78
N GLY A 81 15.13 61.85 24.54
CA GLY A 81 14.85 61.32 23.22
C GLY A 81 13.51 60.59 23.30
N GLU A 82 12.64 60.89 22.36
CA GLU A 82 11.27 60.35 22.22
C GLU A 82 11.16 58.85 22.47
N PRO A 83 10.02 58.34 22.98
CA PRO A 83 9.83 56.90 23.17
C PRO A 83 9.67 56.21 21.83
N ASP A 84 10.76 55.64 21.37
CA ASP A 84 10.72 54.65 20.28
C ASP A 84 9.87 53.45 20.78
N GLY A 85 8.64 53.37 20.25
CA GLY A 85 7.70 52.32 20.59
C GLY A 85 8.19 50.98 20.08
N THR A 86 9.14 50.38 20.80
CA THR A 86 9.53 48.96 20.57
C THR A 86 8.33 48.07 20.85
N VAL A 87 7.56 47.79 19.82
CA VAL A 87 6.53 46.75 19.86
C VAL A 87 7.27 45.42 20.01
N THR A 88 7.46 44.97 21.22
CA THR A 88 7.87 43.59 21.50
C THR A 88 6.73 42.68 21.07
N ALA A 89 6.82 42.17 19.83
CA ALA A 89 5.93 41.11 19.36
C ALA A 89 6.21 39.87 20.21
N GLN A 90 5.40 39.66 21.25
CA GLN A 90 5.38 38.39 21.92
C GLN A 90 4.87 37.34 20.94
N ALA A 91 5.77 36.47 20.48
CA ALA A 91 5.38 35.30 19.69
C ALA A 91 4.52 34.41 20.58
N VAL A 92 3.20 34.49 20.40
CA VAL A 92 2.28 33.58 21.03
C VAL A 92 2.50 32.23 20.36
N MET A 93 3.13 31.31 21.07
CA MET A 93 3.26 29.91 20.67
C MET A 93 1.87 29.29 20.70
N VAL A 94 1.16 29.33 19.57
CA VAL A 94 -0.09 28.62 19.40
C VAL A 94 0.25 27.14 19.20
N THR A 95 0.01 26.31 20.21
CA THR A 95 0.08 24.87 20.06
C THR A 95 -1.01 24.43 19.09
N PRO A 96 -0.68 23.80 17.94
CA PRO A 96 -1.70 23.37 17.00
C PRO A 96 -2.65 22.40 17.66
N GLU A 97 -3.97 22.63 17.57
CA GLU A 97 -4.97 21.71 18.06
C GLU A 97 -4.83 20.37 17.34
N LEU A 98 -4.74 19.26 18.12
CA LEU A 98 -4.69 17.93 17.56
C LEU A 98 -6.00 17.58 16.84
N PRO A 99 -5.95 16.82 15.73
CA PRO A 99 -7.16 16.35 15.08
C PRO A 99 -7.95 15.44 16.01
N LYS A 100 -9.27 15.46 15.92
CA LYS A 100 -10.12 14.46 16.53
C LYS A 100 -9.79 13.09 15.99
N PHE A 101 -9.96 12.07 16.83
CA PHE A 101 -9.63 10.69 16.52
C PHE A 101 -10.68 9.75 17.07
N ARG A 102 -11.09 8.76 16.26
CA ARG A 102 -11.96 7.67 16.71
C ARG A 102 -11.78 6.43 15.84
N THR A 103 -11.80 5.26 16.48
CA THR A 103 -11.84 3.96 15.78
C THR A 103 -13.29 3.49 15.60
N TYR A 104 -13.59 2.99 14.41
CA TYR A 104 -14.89 2.41 14.06
C TYR A 104 -14.72 0.98 13.56
N ALA A 105 -15.75 0.15 13.65
CA ALA A 105 -15.86 -1.11 12.93
C ALA A 105 -16.57 -0.84 11.59
N TYR A 106 -15.99 -1.25 10.48
CA TYR A 106 -16.62 -1.15 9.16
C TYR A 106 -17.20 -2.49 8.68
N GLY A 107 -16.94 -3.57 9.42
CA GLY A 107 -17.47 -4.90 9.16
C GLY A 107 -17.53 -5.74 10.43
N LYS A 108 -17.91 -7.03 10.28
CA LYS A 108 -18.13 -7.95 11.40
C LYS A 108 -16.85 -8.59 11.95
N ALA A 109 -15.80 -8.74 11.12
CA ALA A 109 -14.54 -9.34 11.54
C ALA A 109 -13.78 -8.39 12.49
N ALA A 110 -13.08 -8.96 13.47
CA ALA A 110 -12.29 -8.19 14.44
C ALA A 110 -11.25 -7.27 13.77
N ALA A 111 -10.67 -7.72 12.63
CA ALA A 111 -9.73 -6.94 11.84
C ALA A 111 -10.37 -5.78 11.08
N GLN A 112 -11.67 -5.82 10.82
CA GLN A 112 -12.37 -4.80 10.02
C GLN A 112 -12.60 -3.52 10.83
N LYS A 113 -11.50 -2.82 11.16
CA LYS A 113 -11.46 -1.58 11.93
C LYS A 113 -10.83 -0.47 11.12
N ILE A 114 -11.33 0.75 11.32
CA ILE A 114 -10.86 1.96 10.66
C ILE A 114 -10.71 3.09 11.69
N ASP A 115 -9.58 3.77 11.63
CA ASP A 115 -9.29 4.97 12.42
C ASP A 115 -9.63 6.21 11.59
N ALA A 116 -10.46 7.07 12.13
CA ALA A 116 -10.81 8.34 11.54
C ALA A 116 -10.06 9.48 12.25
N TYR A 117 -9.50 10.38 11.46
CA TYR A 117 -8.84 11.62 11.90
C TYR A 117 -9.49 12.80 11.18
N TRP A 118 -9.98 13.79 11.95
CA TRP A 118 -10.61 14.97 11.36
C TRP A 118 -10.48 16.17 12.26
N ARG A 119 -10.64 17.36 11.72
CA ARG A 119 -10.77 18.61 12.49
C ARG A 119 -12.21 19.04 12.50
N ASP A 120 -12.65 19.65 13.59
CA ASP A 120 -13.96 20.27 13.62
C ASP A 120 -14.04 21.37 12.55
N SER A 121 -15.19 21.49 12.01
CA SER A 121 -15.57 22.55 11.10
C SER A 121 -16.88 23.13 11.56
N GLY A 122 -17.02 24.45 11.52
CA GLY A 122 -18.27 25.10 11.87
C GLY A 122 -19.44 24.56 11.05
N PRO A 123 -20.68 24.78 11.50
CA PRO A 123 -21.89 24.16 10.94
C PRO A 123 -22.17 24.51 9.46
N ARG A 124 -21.48 25.51 8.91
CA ARG A 124 -21.57 25.92 7.50
C ARG A 124 -20.29 25.66 6.70
N ALA A 125 -19.34 24.93 7.26
CA ALA A 125 -18.09 24.67 6.57
C ALA A 125 -18.31 23.69 5.40
N THR A 126 -17.61 23.95 4.30
CA THR A 126 -17.60 23.07 3.12
C THR A 126 -17.08 21.68 3.50
N PRO A 127 -17.75 20.59 3.10
CA PRO A 127 -17.27 19.25 3.34
C PRO A 127 -15.86 19.02 2.77
N ARG A 128 -15.01 18.34 3.53
CA ARG A 128 -13.60 18.12 3.20
C ARG A 128 -13.40 16.86 2.38
N PRO A 129 -12.41 16.84 1.48
CA PRO A 129 -12.04 15.61 0.78
C PRO A 129 -11.47 14.58 1.76
N VAL A 130 -11.58 13.31 1.38
CA VAL A 130 -11.17 12.17 2.20
C VAL A 130 -9.94 11.49 1.62
N VAL A 131 -9.03 11.06 2.48
CA VAL A 131 -7.91 10.19 2.14
C VAL A 131 -8.04 8.89 2.94
N LEU A 132 -8.20 7.76 2.24
CA LEU A 132 -8.13 6.42 2.82
C LEU A 132 -6.68 5.93 2.76
N ILE A 133 -6.13 5.46 3.88
CA ILE A 133 -4.80 4.86 3.97
C ILE A 133 -4.94 3.35 4.14
N LEU A 134 -4.21 2.58 3.30
CA LEU A 134 -4.09 1.13 3.37
C LEU A 134 -2.63 0.76 3.66
N HIS A 135 -2.40 0.09 4.79
CA HIS A 135 -1.06 -0.26 5.27
C HIS A 135 -0.40 -1.35 4.41
N GLY A 136 0.93 -1.41 4.44
CA GLY A 136 1.73 -2.49 3.89
C GLY A 136 1.88 -3.68 4.84
N GLY A 137 2.76 -4.62 4.46
CA GLY A 137 3.11 -5.77 5.30
C GLY A 137 2.88 -7.12 4.63
N TYR A 138 3.15 -7.22 3.33
CA TYR A 138 3.08 -8.48 2.58
C TYR A 138 1.70 -9.14 2.58
N TRP A 139 0.61 -8.43 2.87
CA TRP A 139 -0.75 -8.95 3.14
C TRP A 139 -0.83 -9.89 4.37
N LEU A 140 0.29 -10.14 5.07
CA LEU A 140 0.42 -11.06 6.21
C LEU A 140 0.43 -10.36 7.56
N GLN A 141 0.78 -9.09 7.58
CA GLN A 141 0.98 -8.28 8.79
C GLN A 141 0.70 -6.81 8.52
N GLY A 142 0.74 -6.00 9.57
CA GLY A 142 0.52 -4.57 9.48
C GLY A 142 -0.69 -4.13 10.28
N ASP A 143 -0.81 -2.83 10.46
CA ASP A 143 -1.88 -2.21 11.25
C ASP A 143 -2.13 -0.76 10.78
N LYS A 144 -3.37 -0.32 10.91
CA LYS A 144 -3.83 1.05 10.62
C LYS A 144 -3.20 2.13 11.51
N GLY A 145 -2.55 1.71 12.62
CA GLY A 145 -1.90 2.59 13.59
C GLY A 145 -0.42 2.85 13.28
N GLY A 146 0.43 2.75 14.31
CA GLY A 146 1.87 2.95 14.17
C GLY A 146 2.23 4.30 13.53
N GLY A 147 3.17 4.28 12.57
CA GLY A 147 3.62 5.47 11.83
C GLY A 147 2.51 6.16 11.03
N TRP A 148 1.45 5.45 10.66
CA TRP A 148 0.31 6.00 9.94
C TRP A 148 -0.45 7.06 10.73
N LYS A 149 -0.45 7.00 12.07
CA LYS A 149 -1.03 8.05 12.92
C LYS A 149 -0.38 9.41 12.70
N TYR A 150 0.94 9.45 12.59
CA TYR A 150 1.68 10.67 12.32
C TYR A 150 1.35 11.20 10.92
N PHE A 151 1.40 10.34 9.92
CA PHE A 151 1.08 10.71 8.55
C PHE A 151 -0.37 11.19 8.40
N ALA A 152 -1.32 10.50 9.05
CA ALA A 152 -2.73 10.91 9.06
C ALA A 152 -2.93 12.30 9.69
N ARG A 153 -2.24 12.60 10.79
CA ARG A 153 -2.29 13.92 11.42
C ARG A 153 -1.78 15.02 10.47
N ARG A 154 -0.64 14.82 9.83
CA ARG A 154 -0.11 15.76 8.83
C ARG A 154 -1.09 16.00 7.69
N LEU A 155 -1.73 14.96 7.17
CA LEU A 155 -2.74 15.12 6.12
C LEU A 155 -4.00 15.86 6.61
N THR A 156 -4.38 15.74 7.90
CA THR A 156 -5.50 16.56 8.43
C THR A 156 -5.14 18.04 8.53
N GLU A 157 -3.87 18.39 8.71
CA GLU A 157 -3.37 19.77 8.65
C GLU A 157 -3.47 20.35 7.24
N GLU A 158 -3.35 19.50 6.23
CA GLU A 158 -3.55 19.85 4.82
C GLU A 158 -5.03 19.99 4.41
N GLY A 159 -5.96 19.78 5.34
CA GLY A 159 -7.39 19.98 5.14
C GLY A 159 -8.17 18.73 4.76
N PHE A 160 -7.57 17.55 4.83
CA PHE A 160 -8.26 16.29 4.56
C PHE A 160 -8.95 15.71 5.81
N VAL A 161 -10.02 14.96 5.60
CA VAL A 161 -10.45 13.91 6.55
C VAL A 161 -9.66 12.66 6.20
N VAL A 162 -9.03 12.04 7.19
CA VAL A 162 -8.15 10.90 6.95
C VAL A 162 -8.68 9.66 7.63
N MET A 163 -8.70 8.57 6.90
CA MET A 163 -9.14 7.25 7.36
C MET A 163 -8.00 6.26 7.16
N SER A 164 -7.59 5.56 8.22
CA SER A 164 -6.61 4.48 8.12
C SER A 164 -7.29 3.17 8.47
N ALA A 165 -7.27 2.19 7.55
CA ALA A 165 -8.02 0.96 7.68
C ALA A 165 -7.12 -0.26 7.83
N ASN A 166 -7.51 -1.18 8.73
CA ASN A 166 -7.04 -2.56 8.70
C ASN A 166 -7.86 -3.34 7.68
N TYR A 167 -7.32 -4.45 7.23
CA TYR A 167 -8.01 -5.47 6.43
C TYR A 167 -7.59 -6.86 6.94
N ARG A 168 -8.37 -7.90 6.64
CA ARG A 168 -8.03 -9.28 7.03
C ARG A 168 -6.73 -9.71 6.36
N LEU A 169 -5.92 -10.46 7.10
CA LEU A 169 -4.56 -10.84 6.69
C LEU A 169 -4.49 -12.33 6.37
N ALA A 170 -3.67 -12.66 5.37
CA ALA A 170 -3.29 -14.02 5.08
C ALA A 170 -2.32 -14.56 6.18
N PRO A 171 -2.21 -15.87 6.37
CA PRO A 171 -2.97 -16.91 5.71
C PRO A 171 -4.35 -17.18 6.33
N LYS A 172 -4.77 -16.42 7.37
CA LYS A 172 -6.09 -16.61 8.02
C LYS A 172 -7.25 -16.21 7.12
N ALA A 173 -7.01 -15.31 6.18
CA ALA A 173 -7.95 -14.93 5.14
C ALA A 173 -7.19 -14.78 3.82
N HIS A 174 -7.56 -15.56 2.82
CA HIS A 174 -6.93 -15.56 1.51
C HIS A 174 -7.57 -14.52 0.58
N TRP A 175 -6.95 -14.27 -0.56
CA TRP A 175 -7.52 -13.47 -1.63
C TRP A 175 -8.88 -14.04 -2.06
N PRO A 176 -9.92 -13.19 -2.24
CA PRO A 176 -9.88 -11.73 -2.34
C PRO A 176 -10.24 -10.96 -1.04
N ALA A 177 -10.16 -11.58 0.14
CA ALA A 177 -10.62 -10.97 1.39
C ALA A 177 -10.01 -9.59 1.67
N GLN A 178 -8.76 -9.35 1.30
CA GLN A 178 -8.05 -8.07 1.50
C GLN A 178 -8.65 -6.96 0.64
N ARG A 179 -8.95 -7.26 -0.64
CA ARG A 179 -9.62 -6.34 -1.56
C ARG A 179 -11.04 -6.02 -1.09
N ASP A 180 -11.80 -7.05 -0.74
CA ASP A 180 -13.20 -6.91 -0.33
C ASP A 180 -13.33 -6.11 0.96
N ASP A 181 -12.39 -6.26 1.88
CA ASP A 181 -12.31 -5.45 3.09
C ASP A 181 -11.98 -3.99 2.77
N SER A 182 -11.06 -3.74 1.84
CA SER A 182 -10.71 -2.39 1.38
C SER A 182 -11.91 -1.70 0.71
N MET A 183 -12.67 -2.43 -0.11
CA MET A 183 -13.93 -1.95 -0.70
C MET A 183 -14.99 -1.66 0.37
N SER A 184 -15.11 -2.54 1.38
CA SER A 184 -16.05 -2.35 2.49
C SER A 184 -15.68 -1.14 3.34
N ALA A 185 -14.38 -0.89 3.58
CA ALA A 185 -13.90 0.30 4.26
C ALA A 185 -14.23 1.57 3.46
N LEU A 186 -14.04 1.56 2.15
CA LEU A 186 -14.40 2.67 1.26
C LEU A 186 -15.92 2.93 1.28
N ALA A 187 -16.74 1.88 1.21
CA ALA A 187 -18.19 1.99 1.28
C ALA A 187 -18.67 2.56 2.64
N PHE A 188 -18.04 2.12 3.75
CA PHE A 188 -18.28 2.66 5.07
C PHE A 188 -17.98 4.16 5.14
N ILE A 189 -16.84 4.60 4.61
CA ILE A 189 -16.46 6.03 4.55
C ILE A 189 -17.53 6.83 3.81
N LYS A 190 -17.91 6.39 2.61
CA LYS A 190 -18.89 7.10 1.78
C LYS A 190 -20.26 7.18 2.46
N LYS A 191 -20.71 6.10 3.08
CA LYS A 191 -21.98 6.03 3.80
C LYS A 191 -22.04 6.98 5.00
N HIS A 192 -20.91 7.13 5.71
CA HIS A 192 -20.85 7.88 6.96
C HIS A 192 -20.13 9.23 6.86
N ALA A 193 -19.81 9.70 5.67
CA ALA A 193 -19.01 10.90 5.41
C ALA A 193 -19.48 12.13 6.21
N ARG A 194 -20.78 12.30 6.37
CA ARG A 194 -21.40 13.42 7.12
C ARG A 194 -20.94 13.48 8.59
N VAL A 195 -20.59 12.34 9.21
CA VAL A 195 -20.12 12.28 10.61
C VAL A 195 -18.85 13.13 10.81
N TRP A 196 -18.05 13.28 9.77
CA TRP A 196 -16.76 13.98 9.80
C TRP A 196 -16.77 15.26 8.97
N ASN A 197 -17.93 15.74 8.53
CA ASN A 197 -18.07 16.80 7.53
C ASN A 197 -17.17 16.54 6.31
N ALA A 198 -17.25 15.31 5.79
CA ALA A 198 -16.49 14.84 4.65
C ALA A 198 -17.33 14.76 3.39
N ASP A 199 -16.70 14.91 2.22
CA ASP A 199 -17.32 14.78 0.92
C ASP A 199 -17.12 13.36 0.38
N ALA A 200 -18.19 12.57 0.34
CA ALA A 200 -18.19 11.20 -0.15
C ALA A 200 -17.82 11.06 -1.64
N SER A 201 -17.93 12.13 -2.42
CA SER A 201 -17.58 12.16 -3.85
C SER A 201 -16.09 12.44 -4.10
N ARG A 202 -15.37 12.94 -3.08
CA ARG A 202 -13.97 13.33 -3.16
C ARG A 202 -13.10 12.46 -2.25
N VAL A 203 -12.98 11.18 -2.60
CA VAL A 203 -12.16 10.22 -1.88
C VAL A 203 -10.96 9.82 -2.73
N ALA A 204 -9.75 9.90 -2.16
CA ALA A 204 -8.53 9.30 -2.71
C ALA A 204 -8.03 8.19 -1.78
N VAL A 205 -7.20 7.30 -2.32
CA VAL A 205 -6.59 6.21 -1.55
C VAL A 205 -5.08 6.35 -1.61
N ILE A 206 -4.42 6.21 -0.46
CA ILE A 206 -2.97 6.05 -0.37
C ILE A 206 -2.70 4.63 0.11
N GLY A 207 -1.89 3.88 -0.61
CA GLY A 207 -1.50 2.52 -0.23
C GLY A 207 0.01 2.33 -0.19
N SER A 208 0.48 1.54 0.77
CA SER A 208 1.87 1.23 0.98
C SER A 208 2.15 -0.23 0.70
N SER A 209 3.08 -0.58 -0.21
CA SER A 209 3.45 -1.97 -0.53
C SER A 209 2.20 -2.83 -0.86
N ALA A 210 1.92 -3.88 -0.10
CA ALA A 210 0.68 -4.68 -0.20
C ALA A 210 -0.59 -3.82 -0.21
N GLY A 211 -0.68 -2.80 0.66
CA GLY A 211 -1.77 -1.82 0.65
C GLY A 211 -1.78 -0.94 -0.60
N GLY A 212 -0.61 -0.74 -1.23
CA GLY A 212 -0.48 -0.06 -2.52
C GLY A 212 -1.15 -0.84 -3.66
N GLN A 213 -0.96 -2.16 -3.69
CA GLN A 213 -1.68 -3.03 -4.62
C GLN A 213 -3.20 -2.98 -4.36
N LEU A 214 -3.64 -3.03 -3.10
CA LEU A 214 -5.06 -2.88 -2.77
C LEU A 214 -5.62 -1.51 -3.18
N ALA A 215 -4.83 -0.44 -3.03
CA ALA A 215 -5.22 0.91 -3.46
C ALA A 215 -5.41 1.00 -4.98
N THR A 216 -4.49 0.39 -5.75
CA THR A 216 -4.60 0.34 -7.21
C THR A 216 -5.79 -0.50 -7.68
N GLN A 217 -6.13 -1.59 -6.98
CA GLN A 217 -7.36 -2.35 -7.18
C GLN A 217 -8.61 -1.47 -6.99
N LEU A 218 -8.68 -0.67 -5.92
CA LEU A 218 -9.80 0.25 -5.71
C LEU A 218 -9.92 1.32 -6.81
N GLY A 219 -8.83 1.63 -7.49
CA GLY A 219 -8.79 2.58 -8.59
C GLY A 219 -9.20 2.01 -9.95
N THR A 220 -9.19 0.68 -10.12
CA THR A 220 -9.46 0.00 -11.40
C THR A 220 -10.72 -0.87 -11.39
N LEU A 221 -11.22 -1.28 -10.22
CA LEU A 221 -12.41 -2.11 -10.13
C LEU A 221 -13.68 -1.34 -10.49
N GLY A 222 -14.41 -1.86 -11.46
CA GLY A 222 -15.63 -1.25 -11.98
C GLY A 222 -15.33 0.00 -12.81
N THR A 223 -15.92 1.14 -12.46
CA THR A 223 -15.65 2.44 -13.07
C THR A 223 -14.76 3.27 -12.14
N GLY A 224 -13.48 2.91 -11.97
CA GLY A 224 -12.54 3.44 -10.98
C GLY A 224 -12.79 4.88 -10.48
N THR A 225 -12.99 5.84 -11.38
CA THR A 225 -13.29 7.24 -11.05
C THR A 225 -14.57 7.44 -10.24
N ARG A 226 -15.55 6.55 -10.33
CA ARG A 226 -16.77 6.58 -9.50
C ARG A 226 -16.53 6.06 -8.09
N GLN A 227 -15.54 5.18 -7.92
CA GLN A 227 -15.17 4.66 -6.60
C GLN A 227 -14.28 5.65 -5.88
N VAL A 228 -13.20 6.10 -6.52
CA VAL A 228 -12.22 7.02 -5.95
C VAL A 228 -11.78 8.05 -6.99
N ARG A 229 -11.38 9.23 -6.52
CA ARG A 229 -10.91 10.33 -7.39
C ARG A 229 -9.43 10.20 -7.73
N GLY A 230 -8.70 9.32 -7.08
CA GLY A 230 -7.31 9.08 -7.38
C GLY A 230 -6.64 8.13 -6.41
N VAL A 231 -5.51 7.59 -6.82
CA VAL A 231 -4.71 6.63 -6.05
C VAL A 231 -3.26 7.10 -5.97
N VAL A 232 -2.68 7.05 -4.78
CA VAL A 232 -1.24 7.15 -4.55
C VAL A 232 -0.75 5.80 -4.06
N ALA A 233 0.17 5.18 -4.79
CA ALA A 233 0.69 3.87 -4.45
C ALA A 233 2.22 3.94 -4.24
N LEU A 234 2.65 3.58 -3.03
CA LEU A 234 4.04 3.59 -2.59
C LEU A 234 4.58 2.16 -2.71
N SER A 235 5.50 1.93 -3.65
CA SER A 235 6.14 0.63 -3.92
C SER A 235 5.15 -0.54 -4.04
N PRO A 236 4.09 -0.44 -4.83
CA PRO A 236 3.07 -1.49 -4.89
C PRO A 236 3.52 -2.70 -5.70
N PRO A 237 3.38 -3.94 -5.20
CA PRO A 237 3.50 -5.17 -6.01
C PRO A 237 2.20 -5.41 -6.80
N ASN A 238 1.95 -4.59 -7.84
CA ASN A 238 0.70 -4.55 -8.60
C ASN A 238 0.37 -5.83 -9.36
N ASN A 239 1.39 -6.64 -9.63
CA ASN A 239 1.28 -7.97 -10.22
C ASN A 239 1.90 -8.99 -9.26
N PRO A 240 1.09 -9.70 -8.46
CA PRO A 240 1.59 -10.71 -7.51
C PRO A 240 2.36 -11.85 -8.17
N PHE A 241 1.99 -12.26 -9.40
CA PHE A 241 2.75 -13.29 -10.11
C PHE A 241 4.16 -12.83 -10.48
N LEU A 242 4.32 -11.60 -10.92
CA LEU A 242 5.65 -11.02 -11.18
C LEU A 242 6.48 -10.97 -9.88
N ALA A 243 5.86 -10.59 -8.76
CA ALA A 243 6.53 -10.62 -7.45
C ALA A 243 6.94 -12.04 -7.04
N TYR A 244 6.09 -13.03 -7.33
CA TYR A 244 6.38 -14.44 -7.11
C TYR A 244 7.58 -14.94 -7.95
N THR A 245 7.63 -14.58 -9.23
CA THR A 245 8.74 -14.96 -10.13
C THR A 245 10.05 -14.24 -9.79
N ASP A 246 9.98 -12.96 -9.43
CA ASP A 246 11.16 -12.18 -9.02
C ASP A 246 11.83 -12.77 -7.78
N GLY A 247 11.05 -13.25 -6.81
CA GLY A 247 11.56 -13.91 -5.62
C GLY A 247 12.16 -15.32 -5.86
N ALA A 248 11.97 -15.88 -7.06
CA ALA A 248 12.56 -17.17 -7.47
C ALA A 248 13.90 -17.02 -8.19
N LYS A 249 14.25 -15.81 -8.64
CA LYS A 249 15.46 -15.57 -9.45
C LYS A 249 16.73 -15.85 -8.64
N PRO A 250 17.81 -16.36 -9.30
CA PRO A 250 19.12 -16.35 -8.68
C PRO A 250 19.49 -14.93 -8.21
N GLY A 251 19.96 -14.79 -6.98
CA GLY A 251 20.31 -13.49 -6.41
C GLY A 251 19.12 -12.68 -5.82
N ALA A 252 17.89 -13.22 -5.82
CA ALA A 252 16.77 -12.59 -5.15
C ALA A 252 17.11 -12.25 -3.68
N THR A 253 16.76 -11.04 -3.25
CA THR A 253 16.98 -10.59 -1.87
C THR A 253 16.12 -11.36 -0.87
N PRO A 254 16.46 -11.35 0.44
CA PRO A 254 15.57 -11.92 1.46
C PRO A 254 14.15 -11.36 1.41
N SER A 255 13.99 -10.06 1.16
CA SER A 255 12.69 -9.39 1.04
C SER A 255 11.90 -9.88 -0.17
N GLN A 256 12.56 -10.10 -1.32
CA GLN A 256 11.92 -10.67 -2.51
C GLN A 256 11.49 -12.12 -2.29
N ARG A 257 12.33 -12.95 -1.64
CA ARG A 257 11.94 -14.32 -1.27
C ARG A 257 10.77 -14.34 -0.29
N LYS A 258 10.76 -13.43 0.69
CA LYS A 258 9.62 -13.27 1.61
C LYS A 258 8.36 -12.85 0.86
N LEU A 259 8.46 -11.93 -0.09
CA LEU A 259 7.32 -11.50 -0.91
C LEU A 259 6.78 -12.64 -1.77
N ARG A 260 7.67 -13.48 -2.35
CA ARG A 260 7.28 -14.70 -3.05
C ARG A 260 6.43 -15.63 -2.16
N GLN A 261 6.91 -15.93 -0.94
CA GLN A 261 6.14 -16.78 -0.01
C GLN A 261 4.81 -16.13 0.37
N ALA A 262 4.81 -14.81 0.58
CA ALA A 262 3.60 -14.07 0.90
C ALA A 262 2.54 -14.14 -0.22
N VAL A 263 2.95 -14.22 -1.48
CA VAL A 263 2.01 -14.46 -2.60
C VAL A 263 1.39 -15.85 -2.49
N VAL A 264 2.17 -16.89 -2.16
CA VAL A 264 1.65 -18.25 -1.94
C VAL A 264 0.62 -18.26 -0.79
N ASP A 265 0.96 -17.63 0.33
CA ASP A 265 0.09 -17.54 1.50
C ASP A 265 -1.19 -16.74 1.21
N LEU A 266 -1.08 -15.67 0.41
CA LEU A 266 -2.21 -14.84 0.01
C LEU A 266 -3.17 -15.61 -0.91
N MET A 267 -2.62 -16.31 -1.91
CA MET A 267 -3.40 -17.05 -2.91
C MET A 267 -3.90 -18.40 -2.40
N ASN A 268 -3.31 -18.93 -1.33
CA ASN A 268 -3.52 -20.29 -0.83
C ASN A 268 -3.24 -21.36 -1.92
N CYS A 269 -2.24 -21.10 -2.75
CA CYS A 269 -1.78 -22.02 -3.79
C CYS A 269 -0.36 -21.66 -4.25
N VAL A 270 0.32 -22.62 -4.86
CA VAL A 270 1.64 -22.41 -5.48
C VAL A 270 1.44 -22.23 -6.99
N PRO A 271 1.80 -21.07 -7.57
CA PRO A 271 1.67 -20.87 -9.00
C PRO A 271 2.50 -21.87 -9.80
N GLY A 272 1.85 -22.66 -10.65
CA GLY A 272 2.49 -23.55 -11.62
C GLY A 272 2.96 -22.82 -12.87
N ALA A 273 3.61 -23.55 -13.80
CA ALA A 273 3.92 -23.01 -15.11
C ALA A 273 2.62 -22.73 -15.88
N ARG A 274 2.52 -21.54 -16.49
CA ARG A 274 1.39 -21.22 -17.37
C ARG A 274 1.65 -21.89 -18.74
N THR A 275 0.74 -22.73 -19.20
CA THR A 275 0.77 -23.21 -20.57
C THR A 275 0.23 -22.14 -21.52
N GLU A 276 0.72 -22.13 -22.77
CA GLU A 276 0.26 -21.15 -23.80
C GLU A 276 -1.26 -21.24 -24.07
N THR A 277 -1.89 -22.34 -23.69
CA THR A 277 -3.35 -22.56 -23.82
C THR A 277 -4.14 -22.04 -22.62
N GLY A 278 -3.50 -21.45 -21.60
CA GLY A 278 -4.17 -20.92 -20.42
C GLY A 278 -4.62 -21.97 -19.39
N THR A 279 -4.37 -23.26 -19.66
CA THR A 279 -4.62 -24.37 -18.72
C THR A 279 -3.37 -24.66 -17.91
N GLU A 280 -3.51 -24.92 -16.63
CA GLU A 280 -2.38 -25.28 -15.76
C GLU A 280 -1.76 -26.61 -16.21
N ALA A 281 -0.42 -26.66 -16.36
CA ALA A 281 0.29 -27.92 -16.45
C ALA A 281 0.30 -28.54 -15.04
N GLY A 282 -0.59 -29.48 -14.82
CA GLY A 282 -0.70 -30.19 -13.54
C GLY A 282 0.55 -31.01 -13.23
N THR A 283 1.44 -30.45 -12.40
CA THR A 283 2.47 -31.19 -11.66
C THR A 283 2.46 -30.72 -10.21
N GLY A 284 1.33 -30.87 -9.54
CA GLY A 284 1.21 -30.63 -8.11
C GLY A 284 0.83 -31.91 -7.41
N THR A 285 1.82 -32.69 -6.94
CA THR A 285 1.61 -33.69 -5.89
C THR A 285 1.37 -32.95 -4.57
N GLY A 286 0.20 -32.32 -4.44
CA GLY A 286 -0.30 -31.75 -3.21
C GLY A 286 -1.46 -32.62 -2.73
N THR A 287 -1.24 -33.44 -1.71
CA THR A 287 -2.29 -34.14 -0.96
C THR A 287 -3.16 -33.11 -0.22
N GLY A 288 -4.10 -32.52 -0.92
CA GLY A 288 -5.13 -31.64 -0.37
C GLY A 288 -6.44 -31.97 -1.08
N THR A 289 -7.29 -32.70 -0.42
CA THR A 289 -8.67 -33.01 -0.83
C THR A 289 -9.49 -31.72 -0.82
N GLU A 290 -9.55 -31.02 -1.95
CA GLU A 290 -10.67 -30.12 -2.25
C GLU A 290 -11.06 -30.25 -3.72
N THR A 291 -12.24 -30.79 -3.90
CA THR A 291 -12.96 -30.93 -5.17
C THR A 291 -13.37 -29.55 -5.66
N GLY A 292 -12.80 -29.12 -6.81
CA GLY A 292 -13.17 -27.87 -7.46
C GLY A 292 -12.07 -26.80 -7.43
N ASP A 293 -10.81 -27.18 -7.58
CA ASP A 293 -9.69 -26.25 -7.72
C ASP A 293 -9.77 -25.54 -9.07
N GLU A 294 -10.49 -24.43 -9.10
CA GLU A 294 -10.23 -23.38 -10.06
C GLU A 294 -8.80 -22.91 -9.79
N GLY A 295 -7.83 -23.36 -10.55
CA GLY A 295 -6.41 -23.23 -10.32
C GLY A 295 -5.91 -21.88 -9.82
N CYS A 296 -4.67 -21.77 -9.41
CA CYS A 296 -4.04 -20.58 -8.82
C CYS A 296 -4.13 -19.32 -9.73
N TRP A 297 -4.18 -19.54 -11.05
CA TRP A 297 -4.16 -18.48 -12.06
C TRP A 297 -5.35 -17.51 -12.00
N PRO A 298 -6.62 -17.96 -11.86
CA PRO A 298 -7.74 -17.03 -11.73
C PRO A 298 -7.59 -16.07 -10.54
N ARG A 299 -7.03 -16.54 -9.41
CA ARG A 299 -6.78 -15.70 -8.23
C ARG A 299 -5.65 -14.72 -8.47
N LEU A 300 -4.57 -15.14 -9.14
CA LEU A 300 -3.44 -14.28 -9.50
C LEU A 300 -3.83 -13.21 -10.51
N ASP A 301 -4.59 -13.60 -11.53
CA ASP A 301 -5.12 -12.67 -12.53
C ASP A 301 -6.07 -11.66 -11.87
N ASP A 302 -6.98 -12.10 -11.00
CA ASP A 302 -7.88 -11.21 -10.25
C ASP A 302 -7.11 -10.30 -9.25
N ALA A 303 -5.99 -10.73 -8.70
CA ALA A 303 -5.14 -9.90 -7.84
C ALA A 303 -4.21 -8.96 -8.62
N SER A 304 -3.99 -9.20 -9.90
CA SER A 304 -3.16 -8.36 -10.77
C SER A 304 -3.94 -7.14 -11.23
N THR A 305 -3.55 -5.95 -10.78
CA THR A 305 -4.30 -4.72 -11.10
C THR A 305 -4.41 -4.46 -12.60
N VAL A 306 -3.39 -4.84 -13.38
CA VAL A 306 -3.38 -4.62 -14.84
C VAL A 306 -4.52 -5.32 -15.57
N THR A 307 -5.05 -6.42 -15.04
CA THR A 307 -6.17 -7.16 -15.67
C THR A 307 -7.51 -6.44 -15.57
N HIS A 308 -7.61 -5.46 -14.68
CA HIS A 308 -8.82 -4.66 -14.44
C HIS A 308 -8.79 -3.29 -15.12
N VAL A 309 -7.68 -2.94 -15.79
CA VAL A 309 -7.52 -1.62 -16.39
C VAL A 309 -8.57 -1.38 -17.46
N SER A 310 -9.28 -0.25 -17.34
CA SER A 310 -10.33 0.16 -18.25
C SER A 310 -10.39 1.68 -18.43
N PRO A 311 -10.96 2.20 -19.52
CA PRO A 311 -11.25 3.61 -19.63
C PRO A 311 -12.14 4.09 -18.47
N GLY A 312 -11.80 5.23 -17.88
CA GLY A 312 -12.54 5.80 -16.74
C GLY A 312 -12.05 5.37 -15.36
N ASP A 313 -10.98 4.61 -15.30
CA ASP A 313 -10.28 4.31 -14.04
C ASP A 313 -9.74 5.57 -13.38
N ALA A 314 -9.45 5.48 -12.09
CA ALA A 314 -8.92 6.61 -11.32
C ALA A 314 -7.49 6.96 -11.76
N PRO A 315 -7.13 8.26 -11.85
CA PRO A 315 -5.75 8.66 -12.04
C PRO A 315 -4.86 8.15 -10.91
N MET A 316 -3.60 7.79 -11.23
CA MET A 316 -2.68 7.18 -10.27
C MET A 316 -1.31 7.85 -10.24
N LEU A 317 -0.79 8.02 -9.02
CA LEU A 317 0.60 8.39 -8.75
C LEU A 317 1.30 7.20 -8.09
N PHE A 318 2.35 6.70 -8.74
CA PHE A 318 3.23 5.66 -8.22
C PHE A 318 4.54 6.28 -7.76
N MET A 319 5.04 5.83 -6.61
CA MET A 319 6.33 6.25 -6.09
C MET A 319 7.17 5.06 -5.66
N HIS A 320 8.45 5.03 -6.06
CA HIS A 320 9.42 3.99 -5.76
C HIS A 320 10.78 4.60 -5.43
N ALA A 321 11.63 3.84 -4.72
CA ALA A 321 13.06 4.09 -4.79
C ALA A 321 13.69 3.31 -5.95
N THR A 322 14.79 3.82 -6.51
CA THR A 322 15.49 3.20 -7.66
C THR A 322 16.02 1.81 -7.35
N GLY A 323 16.42 1.54 -6.10
CA GLY A 323 16.91 0.25 -5.60
C GLY A 323 15.93 -0.50 -4.70
N ASP A 324 14.63 -0.22 -4.81
CA ASP A 324 13.59 -0.92 -4.03
C ASP A 324 13.53 -2.42 -4.39
N PHE A 325 13.30 -3.28 -3.39
CA PHE A 325 13.16 -4.72 -3.62
C PHE A 325 11.87 -5.08 -4.38
N VAL A 326 10.83 -4.23 -4.35
CA VAL A 326 9.72 -4.26 -5.29
C VAL A 326 10.12 -3.42 -6.49
N PRO A 327 10.43 -4.02 -7.65
CA PRO A 327 10.99 -3.29 -8.78
C PRO A 327 10.00 -2.24 -9.30
N VAL A 328 10.52 -1.10 -9.76
CA VAL A 328 9.71 -0.04 -10.37
C VAL A 328 8.92 -0.53 -11.60
N THR A 329 9.34 -1.64 -12.21
CA THR A 329 8.63 -2.30 -13.33
C THR A 329 7.21 -2.73 -12.96
N GLN A 330 6.94 -3.03 -11.69
CA GLN A 330 5.59 -3.28 -11.18
C GLN A 330 4.66 -2.09 -11.45
N SER A 331 5.16 -0.86 -11.31
CA SER A 331 4.39 0.36 -11.53
C SER A 331 4.47 0.89 -12.94
N THR A 332 5.61 0.77 -13.62
CA THR A 332 5.73 1.24 -15.03
C THR A 332 4.86 0.42 -15.97
N GLY A 333 4.74 -0.89 -15.73
CA GLY A 333 3.85 -1.77 -16.49
C GLY A 333 2.37 -1.36 -16.34
N LEU A 334 1.90 -1.21 -15.09
CA LEU A 334 0.52 -0.77 -14.83
C LEU A 334 0.26 0.65 -15.35
N ALA A 335 1.19 1.58 -15.16
CA ALA A 335 1.06 2.95 -15.66
C ALA A 335 1.01 3.01 -17.20
N GLY A 336 1.73 2.10 -17.90
CA GLY A 336 1.64 1.93 -19.34
C GLY A 336 0.25 1.51 -19.79
N ALA A 337 -0.34 0.50 -19.15
CA ALA A 337 -1.68 0.02 -19.43
C ALA A 337 -2.75 1.10 -19.15
N LEU A 338 -2.66 1.81 -18.02
CA LEU A 338 -3.57 2.91 -17.69
C LEU A 338 -3.53 4.03 -18.73
N ARG A 339 -2.33 4.45 -19.16
CA ARG A 339 -2.19 5.49 -20.19
C ARG A 339 -2.74 5.02 -21.54
N ALA A 340 -2.55 3.75 -21.90
CA ALA A 340 -3.14 3.16 -23.09
C ALA A 340 -4.68 3.16 -23.04
N ALA A 341 -5.26 3.06 -21.85
CA ALA A 341 -6.70 3.20 -21.61
C ALA A 341 -7.16 4.67 -21.47
N GLY A 342 -6.28 5.65 -21.68
CA GLY A 342 -6.61 7.08 -21.56
C GLY A 342 -6.63 7.61 -20.13
N VAL A 343 -6.08 6.88 -19.15
CA VAL A 343 -6.06 7.25 -17.74
C VAL A 343 -4.72 7.90 -17.37
N GLU A 344 -4.77 9.04 -16.65
CA GLU A 344 -3.56 9.71 -16.15
C GLU A 344 -2.83 8.82 -15.15
N ALA A 345 -1.57 8.46 -15.43
CA ALA A 345 -0.74 7.67 -14.54
C ALA A 345 0.70 8.21 -14.55
N THR A 346 1.22 8.55 -13.38
CA THR A 346 2.56 9.11 -13.19
C THR A 346 3.38 8.17 -12.33
N VAL A 347 4.60 7.86 -12.74
CA VAL A 347 5.59 7.12 -11.93
C VAL A 347 6.70 8.09 -11.57
N LYS A 348 7.00 8.22 -10.28
CA LYS A 348 8.13 8.98 -9.75
C LYS A 348 9.06 8.08 -8.96
N THR A 349 10.35 8.30 -9.11
CA THR A 349 11.39 7.59 -8.37
C THR A 349 12.20 8.56 -7.52
N VAL A 350 12.68 8.07 -6.37
CA VAL A 350 13.69 8.71 -5.53
C VAL A 350 14.91 7.81 -5.49
N GLU A 351 16.09 8.39 -5.31
CA GLU A 351 17.33 7.61 -5.23
C GLU A 351 17.38 6.80 -3.92
N GLY A 352 17.98 5.60 -3.99
CA GLY A 352 18.22 4.74 -2.83
C GLY A 352 17.37 3.47 -2.80
N HIS A 353 17.25 2.88 -1.60
CA HIS A 353 16.65 1.56 -1.39
C HIS A 353 15.40 1.61 -0.48
N MET A 354 14.87 2.80 -0.24
CA MET A 354 13.67 2.98 0.57
C MET A 354 12.48 2.19 -0.01
N HIS A 355 11.68 1.60 0.86
CA HIS A 355 10.50 0.84 0.45
C HIS A 355 9.22 1.44 1.04
N ALA A 356 8.27 1.70 0.18
CA ALA A 356 6.88 2.03 0.52
C ALA A 356 6.79 3.21 1.51
N ALA A 357 6.35 3.01 2.75
CA ALA A 357 6.20 4.08 3.73
C ALA A 357 7.51 4.82 4.05
N GLN A 358 8.67 4.17 3.90
CA GLN A 358 9.97 4.83 4.07
C GLN A 358 10.20 5.96 3.05
N LEU A 359 9.57 5.90 1.88
CA LEU A 359 9.62 7.00 0.90
C LEU A 359 9.13 8.33 1.46
N LEU A 360 8.32 8.31 2.54
CA LEU A 360 7.85 9.52 3.22
C LEU A 360 8.94 10.24 4.03
N GLU A 361 10.11 9.60 4.19
CA GLU A 361 11.31 10.19 4.81
C GLU A 361 12.05 11.09 3.81
N ASP A 362 11.83 10.90 2.50
CA ASP A 362 12.33 11.80 1.48
C ASP A 362 11.58 13.14 1.51
N GLU A 363 12.31 14.24 1.52
CA GLU A 363 11.77 15.60 1.70
C GLU A 363 10.82 16.04 0.59
N HIS A 364 10.95 15.49 -0.63
CA HIS A 364 10.13 15.83 -1.78
C HIS A 364 8.90 14.94 -1.93
N THR A 365 8.92 13.75 -1.32
CA THR A 365 7.84 12.75 -1.47
C THR A 365 6.53 13.25 -0.86
N TYR A 366 6.54 13.69 0.40
CA TYR A 366 5.32 14.17 1.05
C TYR A 366 4.69 15.39 0.36
N PRO A 367 5.42 16.46 0.05
CA PRO A 367 4.86 17.59 -0.70
C PRO A 367 4.31 17.21 -2.07
N THR A 368 4.97 16.29 -2.77
CA THR A 368 4.51 15.75 -4.06
C THR A 368 3.14 15.06 -3.91
N ILE A 369 2.99 14.18 -2.90
CA ILE A 369 1.72 13.50 -2.61
C ILE A 369 0.61 14.51 -2.29
N VAL A 370 0.88 15.46 -1.39
CA VAL A 370 -0.11 16.48 -1.00
C VAL A 370 -0.56 17.32 -2.19
N SER A 371 0.40 17.80 -3.00
CA SER A 371 0.11 18.58 -4.21
C SER A 371 -0.76 17.80 -5.19
N TRP A 372 -0.42 16.51 -5.42
CA TRP A 372 -1.17 15.62 -6.30
C TRP A 372 -2.59 15.35 -5.76
N LEU A 373 -2.74 15.08 -4.47
CA LEU A 373 -4.05 14.91 -3.83
C LEU A 373 -4.91 16.18 -3.96
N LYS A 374 -4.35 17.35 -3.68
CA LYS A 374 -5.06 18.63 -3.82
C LYS A 374 -5.51 18.88 -5.26
N LYS A 375 -4.69 18.49 -6.26
CA LYS A 375 -5.07 18.57 -7.69
C LYS A 375 -6.28 17.70 -7.99
N ASN A 376 -6.27 16.44 -7.58
CA ASN A 376 -7.27 15.44 -7.97
C ASN A 376 -8.55 15.46 -7.11
N LEU A 377 -8.46 16.06 -5.91
CA LEU A 377 -9.60 16.19 -4.98
C LEU A 377 -10.23 17.59 -4.96
N LYS A 378 -9.98 18.42 -5.97
CA LYS A 378 -10.70 19.69 -6.13
C LYS A 378 -12.21 19.44 -6.26
N PRO A 379 -13.06 20.33 -5.72
CA PRO A 379 -14.48 20.31 -6.07
C PRO A 379 -14.62 20.32 -7.60
N GLY A 380 -15.52 19.50 -8.13
CA GLY A 380 -15.87 19.62 -9.55
C GLY A 380 -16.41 21.02 -9.78
N SER A 381 -16.04 21.67 -10.88
CA SER A 381 -16.81 22.79 -11.39
C SER A 381 -18.24 22.27 -11.57
N THR A 382 -19.18 22.85 -10.87
CA THR A 382 -20.61 22.69 -11.20
C THR A 382 -20.80 23.32 -12.55
N GLU A 383 -20.83 22.49 -13.61
CA GLU A 383 -21.41 22.87 -14.89
C GLU A 383 -22.91 22.99 -14.77
#